data_d84906e7cffccb397ecfe5336341f067
#
_entry.id   d84906e7cffccb397ecfe5336341f067
#
_cell.length_a   1.000
_cell.length_b   1.000
_cell.length_c   1.000
_cell.angle_alpha   90.00
_cell.angle_beta   90.00
_cell.angle_gamma   90.00
#
_symmetry.space_group_name_H-M   'P 1'
#
loop_
_entity.id
_entity.type
_entity.pdbx_description
1 polymer ?
#
loop_
_entity_poly.entity_id
_entity_poly.type
_entity_poly.pdbx_seq_one_letter_code
_entity_poly.pdbx_strand_id
1 'polypeptide(L)'
;MQGNGNYFYIDSILEAQKALVNEFGGTLFTIAKDVKLQIEFNPARVKAYRLIGYENRLLRDEDFNNDKKDAGELGSGHSVTALYEIIPIGVESEFSKIDELKYQKAKVEVVLSVSKEILTVKFRYKKPDGDVSKLIVHPLIDNSIALNRTSENFRWSAAVAAFGMLLRDSEYVK
;
A
#
# COMPACT_ATOMS: atom_id res chain seq x y z
N MET A 1 -8.10 22.93 14.68
CA MET A 1 -6.75 22.33 14.71
C MET A 1 -6.95 20.84 14.91
N GLN A 2 -6.61 20.04 13.94
CA GLN A 2 -6.48 18.59 14.14
C GLN A 2 -5.09 18.39 14.74
N GLY A 3 -5.04 17.72 15.90
CA GLY A 3 -3.76 17.44 16.56
C GLY A 3 -3.00 16.37 15.78
N ASN A 4 -1.71 16.58 15.54
CA ASN A 4 -0.80 15.57 15.04
C ASN A 4 -0.57 14.57 16.18
N GLY A 5 -1.29 13.46 16.18
CA GLY A 5 -1.19 12.46 17.22
C GLY A 5 -1.68 11.09 16.77
N ASN A 6 -1.15 10.05 17.38
CA ASN A 6 -1.59 8.69 17.17
C ASN A 6 -2.75 8.36 18.11
N TYR A 7 -3.75 7.68 17.58
CA TYR A 7 -4.89 7.19 18.35
C TYR A 7 -4.71 5.70 18.66
N PHE A 8 -4.86 5.34 19.93
CA PHE A 8 -4.87 3.96 20.38
C PHE A 8 -6.20 3.64 21.06
N TYR A 9 -6.79 2.53 20.72
CA TYR A 9 -7.90 1.95 21.46
C TYR A 9 -7.34 0.92 22.45
N ILE A 10 -7.49 1.19 23.73
CA ILE A 10 -6.95 0.35 24.81
C ILE A 10 -8.15 -0.26 25.55
N ASP A 11 -8.40 -1.54 25.34
CA ASP A 11 -9.44 -2.31 26.00
C ASP A 11 -8.90 -3.35 27.01
N SER A 12 -7.57 -3.54 27.01
CA SER A 12 -6.90 -4.51 27.89
C SER A 12 -5.56 -3.99 28.38
N ILE A 13 -5.07 -4.58 29.48
CA ILE A 13 -3.75 -4.25 30.02
C ILE A 13 -2.62 -4.63 29.04
N LEU A 14 -2.82 -5.66 28.22
CA LEU A 14 -1.86 -6.08 27.21
C LEU A 14 -1.77 -5.05 26.07
N GLU A 15 -2.90 -4.49 25.63
CA GLU A 15 -2.90 -3.39 24.66
C GLU A 15 -2.30 -2.12 25.25
N ALA A 16 -2.57 -1.82 26.52
CA ALA A 16 -1.92 -0.69 27.19
C ALA A 16 -0.38 -0.87 27.23
N GLN A 17 0.11 -2.06 27.56
CA GLN A 17 1.54 -2.36 27.56
C GLN A 17 2.13 -2.25 26.15
N LYS A 18 1.46 -2.76 25.13
CA LYS A 18 1.89 -2.66 23.75
C LYS A 18 2.00 -1.19 23.31
N ALA A 19 0.94 -0.41 23.47
CA ALA A 19 0.88 0.98 23.04
C ALA A 19 1.81 1.91 23.81
N LEU A 20 1.87 1.76 25.16
CA LEU A 20 2.55 2.72 26.05
C LEU A 20 3.99 2.30 26.42
N VAL A 21 4.39 1.06 26.15
CA VAL A 21 5.73 0.58 26.46
C VAL A 21 6.47 0.15 25.19
N ASN A 22 5.89 -0.77 24.40
CA ASN A 22 6.58 -1.34 23.26
C ASN A 22 6.64 -0.39 22.06
N GLU A 23 5.56 0.36 21.81
CA GLU A 23 5.44 1.28 20.68
C GLU A 23 5.72 2.74 21.05
N PHE A 24 6.02 3.01 22.31
CA PHE A 24 6.22 4.36 22.85
C PHE A 24 7.33 5.14 22.11
N GLY A 25 8.45 4.47 21.82
CA GLY A 25 9.55 5.07 21.08
C GLY A 25 9.16 5.46 19.66
N GLY A 26 8.41 4.59 18.97
CA GLY A 26 7.91 4.86 17.61
C GLY A 26 6.87 5.99 17.55
N THR A 27 6.12 6.18 18.64
CA THR A 27 5.11 7.25 18.74
C THR A 27 5.71 8.59 19.05
N LEU A 28 6.73 8.64 19.92
CA LEU A 28 7.36 9.89 20.36
C LEU A 28 8.40 10.46 19.40
N PHE A 29 9.09 9.58 18.66
CA PHE A 29 10.17 10.00 17.77
C PHE A 29 9.75 9.87 16.32
N THR A 30 9.01 10.87 15.83
CA THR A 30 8.68 11.01 14.41
C THR A 30 9.96 11.19 13.61
N ILE A 31 10.22 10.28 12.67
CA ILE A 31 11.35 10.33 11.74
C ILE A 31 10.95 10.84 10.35
N ALA A 32 9.67 10.76 10.03
CA ALA A 32 9.09 11.29 8.80
C ALA A 32 7.66 11.74 9.04
N LYS A 33 7.30 12.91 8.51
CA LYS A 33 5.94 13.45 8.52
C LYS A 33 5.38 13.57 7.10
N ASP A 34 4.06 13.68 6.99
CA ASP A 34 3.33 13.77 5.70
C ASP A 34 3.71 12.64 4.75
N VAL A 35 3.76 11.43 5.29
CA VAL A 35 4.14 10.23 4.54
C VAL A 35 3.01 9.83 3.60
N LYS A 36 3.34 9.76 2.31
CA LYS A 36 2.43 9.36 1.24
C LYS A 36 3.04 8.24 0.42
N LEU A 37 2.25 7.22 0.15
CA LEU A 37 2.63 6.06 -0.66
C LEU A 37 1.79 6.03 -1.93
N GLN A 38 2.43 5.90 -3.08
CA GLN A 38 1.78 5.66 -4.36
C GLN A 38 2.40 4.43 -5.01
N ILE A 39 1.55 3.56 -5.53
CA ILE A 39 1.94 2.38 -6.28
C ILE A 39 1.46 2.53 -7.72
N GLU A 40 2.38 2.47 -8.65
CA GLU A 40 2.11 2.51 -10.08
C GLU A 40 2.40 1.14 -10.69
N PHE A 41 1.36 0.45 -11.15
CA PHE A 41 1.50 -0.85 -11.79
C PHE A 41 1.82 -0.69 -13.27
N ASN A 42 2.71 -1.56 -13.77
CA ASN A 42 3.06 -1.56 -15.19
C ASN A 42 1.92 -2.20 -16.01
N PRO A 43 1.22 -1.42 -16.86
CA PRO A 43 0.08 -1.93 -17.61
C PRO A 43 0.47 -2.98 -18.67
N ALA A 44 1.76 -3.08 -19.03
CA ALA A 44 2.27 -4.12 -19.90
C ALA A 44 2.43 -5.48 -19.18
N ARG A 45 2.29 -5.54 -17.87
CA ARG A 45 2.48 -6.72 -17.04
C ARG A 45 1.29 -7.05 -16.16
N VAL A 46 0.56 -6.04 -15.71
CA VAL A 46 -0.55 -6.15 -14.77
C VAL A 46 -1.83 -5.74 -15.46
N LYS A 47 -2.76 -6.70 -15.59
CA LYS A 47 -4.07 -6.51 -16.20
C LYS A 47 -5.04 -5.81 -15.26
N ALA A 48 -5.02 -6.20 -13.98
CA ALA A 48 -5.83 -5.64 -12.93
C ALA A 48 -5.12 -5.75 -11.58
N TYR A 49 -5.51 -4.90 -10.65
CA TYR A 49 -5.03 -4.93 -9.27
C TYR A 49 -6.09 -4.41 -8.32
N ARG A 50 -5.99 -4.79 -7.05
CA ARG A 50 -6.77 -4.23 -5.96
C ARG A 50 -5.97 -4.16 -4.67
N LEU A 51 -6.22 -3.14 -3.88
CA LEU A 51 -5.72 -3.03 -2.52
C LEU A 51 -6.57 -3.91 -1.60
N ILE A 52 -5.93 -4.65 -0.69
CA ILE A 52 -6.61 -5.46 0.31
C ILE A 52 -6.63 -4.70 1.63
N GLY A 53 -7.81 -4.28 2.07
CA GLY A 53 -7.97 -3.39 3.21
C GLY A 53 -7.60 -1.93 2.89
N TYR A 54 -7.63 -1.08 3.90
CA TYR A 54 -7.33 0.37 3.78
C TYR A 54 -8.24 1.18 2.83
N GLU A 55 -9.37 0.65 2.39
CA GLU A 55 -10.27 1.28 1.42
C GLU A 55 -10.73 2.68 1.88
N ASN A 56 -10.82 2.89 3.19
CA ASN A 56 -11.22 4.17 3.80
C ASN A 56 -10.05 5.16 4.00
N ARG A 57 -8.84 4.80 3.60
CA ARG A 57 -7.62 5.60 3.76
C ARG A 57 -6.92 5.90 2.45
N LEU A 58 -7.62 5.76 1.33
CA LEU A 58 -7.08 6.10 0.02
C LEU A 58 -6.87 7.60 -0.08
N LEU A 59 -5.66 7.99 -0.47
CA LEU A 59 -5.33 9.34 -0.84
C LEU A 59 -5.76 9.57 -2.30
N ARG A 60 -6.28 10.77 -2.61
CA ARG A 60 -6.54 11.12 -4.01
C ARG A 60 -5.23 11.27 -4.78
N ASP A 61 -5.19 10.89 -6.04
CA ASP A 61 -3.98 10.95 -6.87
C ASP A 61 -3.40 12.37 -6.94
N GLU A 62 -4.26 13.38 -7.00
CA GLU A 62 -3.90 14.80 -7.00
C GLU A 62 -3.22 15.26 -5.70
N ASP A 63 -3.54 14.61 -4.57
CA ASP A 63 -3.01 14.96 -3.25
C ASP A 63 -1.60 14.38 -3.00
N PHE A 64 -1.15 13.43 -3.81
CA PHE A 64 0.18 12.82 -3.66
C PHE A 64 1.31 13.86 -3.79
N ASN A 65 1.19 14.78 -4.74
CA ASN A 65 2.18 15.83 -4.98
C ASN A 65 1.91 17.13 -4.21
N ASN A 66 0.83 17.17 -3.42
CA ASN A 66 0.42 18.36 -2.69
C ASN A 66 1.06 18.40 -1.30
N ASP A 67 2.10 19.22 -1.12
CA ASP A 67 2.80 19.37 0.16
C ASP A 67 1.97 20.05 1.27
N LYS A 68 0.82 20.64 0.92
CA LYS A 68 -0.11 21.24 1.92
C LYS A 68 -1.10 20.23 2.48
N LYS A 69 -1.18 19.05 1.86
CA LYS A 69 -2.08 17.98 2.29
C LYS A 69 -1.42 17.19 3.41
N ASP A 70 -2.02 17.28 4.58
CA ASP A 70 -1.65 16.49 5.75
C ASP A 70 -1.81 14.99 5.46
N ALA A 71 -0.85 14.19 5.92
CA ALA A 71 -0.81 12.74 5.73
C ALA A 71 -0.24 12.07 6.99
N GLY A 72 0.03 10.76 6.91
CA GLY A 72 0.50 9.99 8.05
C GLY A 72 1.89 10.37 8.54
N GLU A 73 2.15 10.12 9.83
CA GLU A 73 3.46 10.23 10.43
C GLU A 73 4.10 8.86 10.61
N LEU A 74 5.41 8.81 10.47
CA LEU A 74 6.20 7.59 10.66
C LEU A 74 7.18 7.79 11.81
N GLY A 75 7.04 6.97 12.83
CA GLY A 75 7.93 6.96 13.98
C GLY A 75 9.10 5.99 13.82
N SER A 76 10.09 6.14 14.69
CA SER A 76 11.28 5.27 14.69
C SER A 76 10.90 3.81 14.95
N GLY A 77 11.35 2.90 14.07
CA GLY A 77 11.04 1.47 14.17
C GLY A 77 9.64 1.09 13.69
N HIS A 78 8.82 2.04 13.24
CA HIS A 78 7.48 1.76 12.74
C HIS A 78 7.52 1.17 11.32
N SER A 79 6.64 0.21 11.04
CA SER A 79 6.46 -0.37 9.73
C SER A 79 4.98 -0.46 9.37
N VAL A 80 4.67 -0.27 8.10
CA VAL A 80 3.31 -0.37 7.56
C VAL A 80 3.32 -1.38 6.43
N THR A 81 2.34 -2.29 6.43
CA THR A 81 2.17 -3.30 5.38
C THR A 81 0.94 -2.97 4.55
N ALA A 82 1.10 -2.82 3.26
CA ALA A 82 0.01 -2.75 2.29
C ALA A 82 0.07 -3.98 1.38
N LEU A 83 -1.05 -4.67 1.24
CA LEU A 83 -1.16 -5.86 0.41
C LEU A 83 -2.01 -5.55 -0.82
N TYR A 84 -1.49 -5.95 -1.97
CA TYR A 84 -2.19 -5.86 -3.25
C TYR A 84 -2.33 -7.23 -3.86
N GLU A 85 -3.51 -7.52 -4.37
CA GLU A 85 -3.72 -8.62 -5.28
C GLU A 85 -3.61 -8.10 -6.71
N ILE A 86 -2.92 -8.84 -7.56
CA ILE A 86 -2.71 -8.48 -8.95
C ILE A 86 -3.11 -9.62 -9.86
N ILE A 87 -3.60 -9.29 -11.04
CA ILE A 87 -3.86 -10.22 -12.14
C ILE A 87 -2.84 -9.91 -13.24
N PRO A 88 -1.85 -10.79 -13.48
CA PRO A 88 -0.91 -10.61 -14.56
C PRO A 88 -1.58 -10.67 -15.93
N ILE A 89 -0.96 -10.05 -16.95
CA ILE A 89 -1.37 -10.19 -18.34
C ILE A 89 -1.24 -11.67 -18.75
N GLY A 90 -2.24 -12.18 -19.50
CA GLY A 90 -2.29 -13.57 -19.94
C GLY A 90 -2.94 -14.52 -18.94
N VAL A 91 -3.28 -14.06 -17.73
CA VAL A 91 -4.06 -14.85 -16.76
C VAL A 91 -5.54 -14.56 -16.98
N GLU A 92 -6.33 -15.61 -17.16
CA GLU A 92 -7.80 -15.51 -17.21
C GLU A 92 -8.34 -15.26 -15.80
N SER A 93 -9.29 -14.34 -15.68
CA SER A 93 -9.94 -14.01 -14.43
C SER A 93 -11.39 -13.63 -14.68
N GLU A 94 -12.29 -14.10 -13.81
CA GLU A 94 -13.71 -13.74 -13.84
C GLU A 94 -13.93 -12.23 -13.56
N PHE A 95 -13.00 -11.60 -12.83
CA PHE A 95 -13.05 -10.17 -12.47
C PHE A 95 -12.58 -9.23 -13.59
N SER A 96 -12.15 -9.76 -14.72
CA SER A 96 -11.58 -8.97 -15.81
C SER A 96 -12.52 -8.72 -16.99
N LYS A 97 -13.80 -9.08 -16.89
CA LYS A 97 -14.80 -8.84 -17.92
C LYS A 97 -15.35 -7.42 -17.80
N ILE A 98 -14.51 -6.44 -18.14
CA ILE A 98 -14.97 -5.08 -18.41
C ILE A 98 -15.20 -5.00 -19.93
N ASP A 99 -16.39 -4.62 -20.33
CA ASP A 99 -16.70 -4.35 -21.74
C ASP A 99 -15.78 -3.28 -22.30
N GLU A 100 -15.39 -3.41 -23.57
CA GLU A 100 -14.57 -2.40 -24.24
C GLU A 100 -15.26 -1.04 -24.16
N LEU A 101 -14.56 -0.04 -23.62
CA LEU A 101 -15.09 1.31 -23.50
C LEU A 101 -15.21 1.95 -24.89
N LYS A 102 -16.42 2.28 -25.30
CA LYS A 102 -16.73 2.83 -26.62
C LYS A 102 -15.93 4.10 -26.97
N TYR A 103 -15.64 4.92 -25.97
CA TYR A 103 -15.01 6.24 -26.15
C TYR A 103 -13.59 6.34 -25.62
N GLN A 104 -13.14 5.38 -24.87
CA GLN A 104 -11.77 5.23 -24.41
C GLN A 104 -11.19 3.96 -25.02
N LYS A 105 -10.74 4.07 -26.29
CA LYS A 105 -9.70 3.13 -26.71
C LYS A 105 -8.51 3.47 -25.82
N ALA A 106 -8.22 2.60 -24.84
CA ALA A 106 -6.93 2.60 -24.24
C ALA A 106 -5.94 2.53 -25.43
N LYS A 107 -5.37 3.66 -25.79
CA LYS A 107 -4.09 3.66 -26.44
C LYS A 107 -3.17 3.08 -25.39
N VAL A 108 -3.17 1.77 -25.27
CA VAL A 108 -1.97 1.06 -24.93
C VAL A 108 -1.07 1.42 -26.12
N GLU A 109 -0.45 2.58 -26.08
CA GLU A 109 0.85 2.70 -26.69
C GLU A 109 1.58 1.54 -26.03
N VAL A 110 1.70 0.50 -26.82
CA VAL A 110 2.60 -0.59 -26.56
C VAL A 110 3.99 0.06 -26.69
N VAL A 111 4.33 0.90 -25.72
CA VAL A 111 5.66 0.90 -25.21
C VAL A 111 5.72 -0.50 -24.65
N LEU A 112 6.05 -1.43 -25.54
CA LEU A 112 6.57 -2.74 -25.21
C LEU A 112 7.77 -2.43 -24.34
N SER A 113 7.46 -2.17 -23.08
CA SER A 113 8.43 -1.87 -22.08
C SER A 113 9.20 -3.17 -22.00
N VAL A 114 10.40 -3.15 -22.57
CA VAL A 114 11.42 -4.18 -22.40
C VAL A 114 11.69 -4.35 -20.90
N SER A 115 11.14 -3.45 -20.09
CA SER A 115 11.22 -3.46 -18.63
C SER A 115 10.56 -4.71 -18.05
N LYS A 116 11.32 -5.39 -17.19
CA LYS A 116 10.82 -6.50 -16.38
C LYS A 116 10.08 -6.03 -15.11
N GLU A 117 9.97 -4.74 -14.94
CA GLU A 117 9.32 -4.13 -13.77
C GLU A 117 7.82 -4.42 -13.79
N ILE A 118 7.30 -4.85 -12.66
CA ILE A 118 5.87 -5.12 -12.47
C ILE A 118 5.13 -3.92 -11.90
N LEU A 119 5.82 -3.16 -11.05
CA LEU A 119 5.31 -1.94 -10.43
C LEU A 119 6.45 -1.03 -9.98
N THR A 120 6.10 0.22 -9.69
CA THR A 120 6.99 1.18 -9.03
C THR A 120 6.32 1.70 -7.77
N VAL A 121 7.04 1.63 -6.65
CA VAL A 121 6.65 2.24 -5.39
C VAL A 121 7.23 3.64 -5.31
N LYS A 122 6.38 4.64 -5.09
CA LYS A 122 6.77 6.02 -4.83
C LYS A 122 6.43 6.36 -3.38
N PHE A 123 7.44 6.74 -2.61
CA PHE A 123 7.33 7.10 -1.21
C PHE A 123 7.73 8.57 -1.04
N ARG A 124 6.78 9.40 -0.65
CA ARG A 124 6.98 10.82 -0.42
C ARG A 124 6.86 11.12 1.08
N TYR A 125 7.78 11.92 1.61
CA TYR A 125 7.82 12.27 3.02
C TYR A 125 8.52 13.60 3.25
N LYS A 126 8.25 14.24 4.38
CA LYS A 126 9.02 15.37 4.91
C LYS A 126 9.89 14.92 6.07
N LYS A 127 11.01 15.58 6.28
CA LYS A 127 11.76 15.46 7.53
C LYS A 127 10.94 16.05 8.68
N PRO A 128 11.16 15.61 9.94
CA PRO A 128 10.40 16.12 11.09
C PRO A 128 10.40 17.65 11.21
N ASP A 129 11.54 18.27 10.93
CA ASP A 129 11.81 19.72 10.98
C ASP A 129 11.72 20.40 9.62
N GLY A 130 11.34 19.68 8.55
CA GLY A 130 11.31 20.21 7.18
C GLY A 130 9.90 20.40 6.65
N ASP A 131 9.73 21.34 5.70
CA ASP A 131 8.46 21.63 5.05
C ASP A 131 8.41 21.21 3.58
N VAL A 132 9.56 20.81 3.03
CA VAL A 132 9.67 20.35 1.64
C VAL A 132 9.74 18.83 1.61
N SER A 133 8.87 18.22 0.82
CA SER A 133 8.85 16.76 0.69
C SER A 133 10.02 16.23 -0.14
N LYS A 134 10.44 15.01 0.21
CA LYS A 134 11.38 14.18 -0.55
C LYS A 134 10.64 13.02 -1.17
N LEU A 135 11.11 12.58 -2.32
CA LEU A 135 10.57 11.43 -3.04
C LEU A 135 11.63 10.32 -3.13
N ILE A 136 11.23 9.12 -2.74
CA ILE A 136 11.97 7.89 -2.99
C ILE A 136 11.15 7.09 -4.03
N VAL A 137 11.83 6.59 -5.05
CA VAL A 137 11.22 5.77 -6.11
C VAL A 137 11.91 4.43 -6.12
N HIS A 138 11.13 3.36 -6.03
CA HIS A 138 11.65 1.99 -6.01
C HIS A 138 10.88 1.12 -7.00
N PRO A 139 11.47 0.79 -8.17
CA PRO A 139 10.90 -0.18 -9.10
C PRO A 139 11.03 -1.59 -8.56
N LEU A 140 10.03 -2.43 -8.81
CA LEU A 140 10.00 -3.84 -8.44
C LEU A 140 9.94 -4.72 -9.68
N ILE A 141 10.83 -5.70 -9.74
CA ILE A 141 10.84 -6.75 -10.75
C ILE A 141 10.17 -7.99 -10.17
N ASP A 142 9.27 -8.60 -10.94
CA ASP A 142 8.64 -9.87 -10.54
C ASP A 142 9.64 -11.02 -10.66
N ASN A 143 9.85 -11.72 -9.56
CA ASN A 143 10.67 -12.91 -9.48
C ASN A 143 9.84 -14.21 -9.34
N SER A 144 8.51 -14.12 -9.37
CA SER A 144 7.57 -15.25 -9.29
C SER A 144 7.91 -16.22 -8.15
N ILE A 145 7.99 -15.72 -6.93
CA ILE A 145 8.33 -16.55 -5.77
C ILE A 145 7.07 -17.27 -5.26
N ALA A 146 7.11 -18.59 -5.18
CA ALA A 146 6.02 -19.38 -4.61
C ALA A 146 5.80 -19.02 -3.12
N LEU A 147 4.55 -19.03 -2.66
CA LEU A 147 4.15 -18.59 -1.31
C LEU A 147 4.98 -19.27 -0.20
N ASN A 148 5.23 -20.56 -0.29
CA ASN A 148 6.00 -21.32 0.70
C ASN A 148 7.49 -20.95 0.74
N ARG A 149 7.99 -20.20 -0.23
CA ARG A 149 9.37 -19.70 -0.34
C ARG A 149 9.50 -18.22 0.02
N THR A 150 8.38 -17.55 0.32
CA THR A 150 8.38 -16.16 0.76
C THR A 150 8.79 -16.03 2.23
N SER A 151 9.01 -14.81 2.72
CA SER A 151 9.31 -14.55 4.12
C SER A 151 8.16 -14.94 5.03
N GLU A 152 8.47 -15.26 6.29
CA GLU A 152 7.46 -15.57 7.30
C GLU A 152 6.52 -14.39 7.54
N ASN A 153 7.04 -13.17 7.56
CA ASN A 153 6.25 -11.96 7.71
C ASN A 153 5.23 -11.80 6.58
N PHE A 154 5.64 -12.09 5.33
CA PHE A 154 4.72 -12.04 4.20
C PHE A 154 3.61 -13.08 4.33
N ARG A 155 3.96 -14.34 4.64
CA ARG A 155 2.96 -15.41 4.83
C ARG A 155 1.99 -15.09 5.95
N TRP A 156 2.50 -14.56 7.06
CA TRP A 156 1.66 -14.13 8.19
C TRP A 156 0.71 -13.01 7.77
N SER A 157 1.21 -11.95 7.14
CA SER A 157 0.38 -10.83 6.66
C SER A 157 -0.68 -11.27 5.66
N ALA A 158 -0.33 -12.18 4.75
CA ALA A 158 -1.27 -12.75 3.78
C ALA A 158 -2.35 -13.59 4.47
N ALA A 159 -2.00 -14.39 5.48
CA ALA A 159 -2.96 -15.17 6.26
C ALA A 159 -3.94 -14.29 7.04
N VAL A 160 -3.44 -13.21 7.66
CA VAL A 160 -4.29 -12.23 8.37
C VAL A 160 -5.24 -11.52 7.39
N ALA A 161 -4.75 -11.14 6.22
CA ALA A 161 -5.57 -10.52 5.18
C ALA A 161 -6.66 -11.48 4.67
N ALA A 162 -6.31 -12.75 4.41
CA ALA A 162 -7.27 -13.78 4.00
C ALA A 162 -8.34 -14.01 5.06
N PHE A 163 -7.95 -14.10 6.33
CA PHE A 163 -8.89 -14.22 7.45
C PHE A 163 -9.83 -13.01 7.54
N GLY A 164 -9.30 -11.79 7.41
CA GLY A 164 -10.11 -10.58 7.39
C GLY A 164 -11.11 -10.54 6.23
N MET A 165 -10.71 -11.01 5.06
CA MET A 165 -11.60 -11.13 3.90
C MET A 165 -12.71 -12.17 4.12
N LEU A 166 -12.40 -13.30 4.77
CA LEU A 166 -13.41 -14.32 5.15
C LEU A 166 -14.43 -13.74 6.14
N LEU A 167 -13.98 -13.02 7.15
CA LEU A 167 -14.89 -12.41 8.15
C LEU A 167 -15.81 -11.36 7.54
N ARG A 168 -15.40 -10.71 6.45
CA ARG A 168 -16.20 -9.71 5.74
C ARG A 168 -17.09 -10.32 4.65
N ASP A 169 -17.12 -11.63 4.50
CA ASP A 169 -17.80 -12.33 3.41
C ASP A 169 -17.45 -11.74 2.03
N SER A 170 -16.15 -11.56 1.82
CA SER A 170 -15.63 -10.94 0.60
C SER A 170 -15.83 -11.85 -0.61
N GLU A 171 -16.40 -11.34 -1.69
CA GLU A 171 -16.57 -12.06 -2.98
C GLU A 171 -15.25 -12.57 -3.58
N TYR A 172 -14.11 -12.08 -3.10
CA TYR A 172 -12.77 -12.45 -3.57
C TYR A 172 -12.15 -13.63 -2.81
N VAL A 173 -12.84 -14.18 -1.84
CA VAL A 173 -12.40 -15.39 -1.11
C VAL A 173 -13.42 -16.49 -1.38
N LYS A 174 -12.96 -17.53 -2.06
CA LYS A 174 -13.72 -18.77 -2.30
C LYS A 174 -13.12 -19.92 -1.53
#